data_edf2fcc712e9218ff2db2abce72c62b4
#
_entry.id   edf2fcc712e9218ff2db2abce72c62b4
#
_cell.length_a   1.000
_cell.length_b   1.000
_cell.length_c   1.000
_cell.angle_alpha   90.00
_cell.angle_beta   90.00
_cell.angle_gamma   90.00
#
_symmetry.space_group_name_H-M   'P 1'
#
loop_
_entity.id
_entity.type
_entity.pdbx_description
1 polymer ?
#
loop_
_entity_poly.entity_id
_entity_poly.type
_entity_poly.pdbx_seq_one_letter_code
_entity_poly.pdbx_strand_id
1 'polypeptide(L)'
;APAADGLGFNTAILVAPSGELVARTRKMHIPISAGYYEDTYFRAGPADGNPYPVHRPDGLGARIGMPTCWDEWFPEVARSYSLGGAEIVVYPTAIGSEPVFPAFDTQPLWQQVIVANGINSGLFMVVPNRTGDEGKVRFYGSSFISDPYGRVLVQAPRDEEAVLVADLDLDQRRDWLELFPFLLTRRPDSYTPLTTPVDAQRPYGAGHEATAVVK
;
A
#
# COMPACT_ATOMS: atom_id res chain seq x y z
N ALA A 1 23.27 -5.90 3.18
CA ALA A 1 23.74 -7.27 3.42
C ALA A 1 22.58 -8.07 4.01
N PRO A 2 22.42 -9.36 3.68
CA PRO A 2 21.47 -10.22 4.38
C PRO A 2 21.81 -10.24 5.87
N ALA A 3 20.78 -10.29 6.71
CA ALA A 3 21.00 -10.39 8.14
C ALA A 3 21.40 -11.84 8.55
N ALA A 4 21.72 -12.04 9.82
CA ALA A 4 22.20 -13.33 10.34
C ALA A 4 21.20 -14.48 10.14
N ASP A 5 19.90 -14.19 9.96
CA ASP A 5 18.83 -15.16 9.65
C ASP A 5 18.65 -15.44 8.15
N GLY A 6 19.44 -14.81 7.28
CA GLY A 6 19.36 -14.94 5.83
C GLY A 6 18.22 -14.16 5.15
N LEU A 7 17.33 -13.50 5.92
CA LEU A 7 16.20 -12.75 5.35
C LEU A 7 16.63 -11.39 4.83
N GLY A 8 16.03 -10.98 3.71
CA GLY A 8 16.18 -9.66 3.12
C GLY A 8 15.08 -8.68 3.51
N PHE A 9 15.07 -7.53 2.85
CA PHE A 9 13.96 -6.57 2.86
C PHE A 9 13.39 -6.43 1.46
N ASN A 10 12.08 -6.53 1.33
CA ASN A 10 11.38 -6.09 0.14
C ASN A 10 11.45 -4.56 0.10
N THR A 11 11.98 -4.00 -0.98
CA THR A 11 12.35 -2.58 -1.02
C THR A 11 11.93 -1.94 -2.35
N ALA A 12 11.07 -0.93 -2.28
CA ALA A 12 10.82 -0.03 -3.39
C ALA A 12 11.98 0.98 -3.53
N ILE A 13 12.35 1.30 -4.75
CA ILE A 13 13.39 2.28 -5.06
C ILE A 13 12.84 3.38 -5.97
N LEU A 14 13.35 4.60 -5.77
CA LEU A 14 13.12 5.73 -6.66
C LEU A 14 14.44 6.06 -7.36
N VAL A 15 14.39 6.07 -8.68
CA VAL A 15 15.55 6.34 -9.53
C VAL A 15 15.28 7.61 -10.33
N ALA A 16 16.23 8.55 -10.33
CA ALA A 16 16.17 9.76 -11.13
C ALA A 16 16.39 9.47 -12.63
N PRO A 17 16.04 10.40 -13.54
CA PRO A 17 16.34 10.26 -14.95
C PRO A 17 17.83 10.08 -15.27
N SER A 18 18.70 10.55 -14.38
CA SER A 18 20.16 10.34 -14.46
C SER A 18 20.61 8.90 -14.18
N GLY A 19 19.72 8.04 -13.68
CA GLY A 19 20.04 6.71 -13.16
C GLY A 19 20.45 6.70 -11.69
N GLU A 20 20.52 7.84 -11.02
CA GLU A 20 20.84 7.94 -9.60
C GLU A 20 19.74 7.38 -8.73
N LEU A 21 20.11 6.61 -7.70
CA LEU A 21 19.19 6.10 -6.70
C LEU A 21 18.84 7.21 -5.70
N VAL A 22 17.65 7.82 -5.86
CA VAL A 22 17.17 8.93 -5.04
C VAL A 22 16.67 8.48 -3.68
N ALA A 23 15.92 7.37 -3.64
CA ALA A 23 15.28 6.93 -2.41
C ALA A 23 15.07 5.42 -2.36
N ARG A 24 14.90 4.91 -1.12
CA ARG A 24 14.51 3.53 -0.82
C ARG A 24 13.46 3.53 0.27
N THR A 25 12.41 2.71 0.08
CA THR A 25 11.40 2.45 1.11
C THR A 25 11.26 0.96 1.32
N ARG A 26 11.36 0.50 2.55
CA ARG A 26 11.19 -0.92 2.91
C ARG A 26 9.74 -1.22 3.18
N LYS A 27 9.26 -2.34 2.66
CA LYS A 27 7.90 -2.84 2.92
C LYS A 27 7.73 -3.09 4.42
N MET A 28 6.69 -2.49 5.00
CA MET A 28 6.46 -2.56 6.44
C MET A 28 5.65 -3.80 6.83
N HIS A 29 4.67 -4.18 6.02
CA HIS A 29 3.79 -5.32 6.29
C HIS A 29 4.12 -6.47 5.35
N ILE A 30 4.43 -7.63 5.93
CA ILE A 30 4.80 -8.83 5.17
C ILE A 30 3.61 -9.80 5.20
N PRO A 31 3.05 -10.21 4.04
CA PRO A 31 1.98 -11.19 4.01
C PRO A 31 2.47 -12.58 4.44
N ILE A 32 1.69 -13.22 5.32
CA ILE A 32 1.98 -14.54 5.89
C ILE A 32 0.90 -15.57 5.54
N SER A 33 0.00 -15.24 4.62
CA SER A 33 -1.20 -16.05 4.35
C SER A 33 -1.21 -16.70 2.98
N ALA A 34 -1.91 -17.83 2.92
CA ALA A 34 -2.60 -18.43 1.76
C ALA A 34 -1.88 -18.33 0.41
N GLY A 35 -0.61 -18.75 0.36
CA GLY A 35 0.14 -18.82 -0.90
C GLY A 35 1.12 -17.69 -1.14
N TYR A 36 1.06 -16.60 -0.36
CA TYR A 36 2.00 -15.49 -0.49
C TYR A 36 3.25 -15.66 0.39
N TYR A 37 3.17 -16.11 1.62
CA TYR A 37 4.27 -16.49 2.54
C TYR A 37 5.59 -15.72 2.34
N GLU A 38 5.52 -14.40 2.19
CA GLU A 38 6.70 -13.56 1.96
C GLU A 38 7.66 -13.52 3.16
N ASP A 39 7.18 -13.88 4.35
CA ASP A 39 7.96 -14.02 5.58
C ASP A 39 9.06 -15.10 5.48
N THR A 40 8.98 -15.99 4.49
CA THR A 40 10.03 -16.96 4.16
C THR A 40 11.29 -16.27 3.58
N TYR A 41 11.14 -15.11 2.96
CA TYR A 41 12.21 -14.39 2.24
C TYR A 41 12.52 -13.03 2.84
N PHE A 42 11.52 -12.37 3.43
CA PHE A 42 11.60 -10.99 3.85
C PHE A 42 11.16 -10.81 5.30
N ARG A 43 11.83 -9.88 5.97
CA ARG A 43 11.39 -9.32 7.23
C ARG A 43 10.67 -7.99 6.99
N ALA A 44 9.83 -7.59 7.94
CA ALA A 44 9.24 -6.25 7.98
C ALA A 44 10.33 -5.16 8.02
N GLY A 45 10.06 -4.04 7.40
CA GLY A 45 10.90 -2.86 7.52
C GLY A 45 11.07 -2.45 9.00
N PRO A 46 12.22 -1.87 9.38
CA PRO A 46 12.42 -1.41 10.76
C PRO A 46 11.45 -0.28 11.09
N ALA A 47 10.87 -0.33 12.28
CA ALA A 47 9.93 0.68 12.77
C ALA A 47 10.63 1.89 13.40
N ASP A 48 11.92 1.80 13.70
CA ASP A 48 12.74 2.87 14.22
C ASP A 48 13.03 3.94 13.15
N GLY A 49 13.14 5.18 13.58
CA GLY A 49 13.34 6.31 12.67
C GLY A 49 12.06 6.73 11.94
N ASN A 50 12.10 6.76 10.62
CA ASN A 50 10.95 7.11 9.77
C ASN A 50 10.56 5.94 8.86
N PRO A 51 9.61 5.08 9.27
CA PRO A 51 9.18 3.94 8.48
C PRO A 51 8.37 4.32 7.23
N TYR A 52 7.83 5.54 7.18
CA TYR A 52 6.99 6.06 6.09
C TYR A 52 7.60 7.33 5.47
N PRO A 53 8.79 7.25 4.86
CA PRO A 53 9.50 8.42 4.36
C PRO A 53 8.79 9.03 3.16
N VAL A 54 8.63 10.35 3.18
CA VAL A 54 8.12 11.14 2.05
C VAL A 54 9.30 11.74 1.30
N HIS A 55 9.36 11.51 0.01
CA HIS A 55 10.44 11.96 -0.85
C HIS A 55 9.96 13.12 -1.74
N ARG A 56 10.85 14.07 -2.00
CA ARG A 56 10.62 15.17 -2.94
C ARG A 56 11.72 15.17 -3.99
N PRO A 57 11.59 14.35 -5.06
CA PRO A 57 12.58 14.29 -6.11
C PRO A 57 12.69 15.62 -6.84
N ASP A 58 13.92 16.02 -7.17
CA ASP A 58 14.15 17.22 -7.96
C ASP A 58 13.48 17.12 -9.33
N GLY A 59 12.84 18.20 -9.77
CA GLY A 59 12.16 18.30 -11.06
C GLY A 59 10.80 17.64 -11.16
N LEU A 60 10.35 16.86 -10.15
CA LEU A 60 9.02 16.24 -10.18
C LEU A 60 7.90 17.19 -9.69
N GLY A 61 8.23 18.15 -8.82
CA GLY A 61 7.25 19.10 -8.29
C GLY A 61 6.25 18.54 -7.28
N ALA A 62 6.34 17.24 -6.93
CA ALA A 62 5.43 16.53 -6.03
C ALA A 62 6.17 15.82 -4.90
N ARG A 63 5.45 15.54 -3.80
CA ARG A 63 5.93 14.75 -2.66
C ARG A 63 5.33 13.35 -2.72
N ILE A 64 6.21 12.34 -2.72
CA ILE A 64 5.86 10.95 -2.99
C ILE A 64 6.11 10.07 -1.78
N GLY A 65 5.13 9.22 -1.43
CA GLY A 65 5.29 8.03 -0.61
C GLY A 65 5.40 6.77 -1.47
N MET A 66 6.21 5.79 -1.05
CA MET A 66 6.42 4.56 -1.83
C MET A 66 6.31 3.31 -0.94
N PRO A 67 5.16 3.04 -0.32
CA PRO A 67 4.92 1.72 0.30
C PRO A 67 4.80 0.65 -0.78
N THR A 68 4.63 -0.62 -0.36
CA THR A 68 4.69 -1.73 -1.33
C THR A 68 3.57 -2.74 -1.09
N CYS A 69 2.78 -3.06 -2.12
CA CYS A 69 1.86 -4.19 -2.19
C CYS A 69 0.99 -4.34 -0.92
N TRP A 70 1.27 -5.33 -0.05
CA TRP A 70 0.49 -5.61 1.16
C TRP A 70 0.28 -4.39 2.07
N ASP A 71 1.17 -3.40 2.05
CA ASP A 71 1.01 -2.13 2.77
C ASP A 71 -0.27 -1.37 2.37
N GLU A 72 -0.81 -1.62 1.17
CA GLU A 72 -1.99 -0.94 0.62
C GLU A 72 -3.30 -1.25 1.35
N TRP A 73 -3.34 -2.40 2.05
CA TRP A 73 -4.51 -2.82 2.84
C TRP A 73 -4.64 -2.11 4.18
N PHE A 74 -3.56 -1.47 4.65
CA PHE A 74 -3.49 -0.84 5.97
C PHE A 74 -3.77 0.66 5.87
N PRO A 75 -4.92 1.15 6.38
CA PRO A 75 -5.24 2.58 6.35
C PRO A 75 -4.21 3.42 7.13
N GLU A 76 -3.52 2.84 8.12
CA GLU A 76 -2.45 3.47 8.88
C GLU A 76 -1.28 3.89 7.98
N VAL A 77 -0.98 3.13 6.93
CA VAL A 77 0.10 3.42 5.98
C VAL A 77 -0.22 4.68 5.18
N ALA A 78 -1.37 4.71 4.49
CA ALA A 78 -1.81 5.88 3.72
C ALA A 78 -1.93 7.12 4.62
N ARG A 79 -2.45 6.95 5.84
CA ARG A 79 -2.58 8.02 6.82
C ARG A 79 -1.22 8.56 7.26
N SER A 80 -0.24 7.69 7.50
CA SER A 80 1.12 8.09 7.89
C SER A 80 1.80 8.89 6.79
N TYR A 81 1.70 8.46 5.53
CA TYR A 81 2.20 9.21 4.39
C TYR A 81 1.52 10.58 4.24
N SER A 82 0.21 10.63 4.41
CA SER A 82 -0.55 11.89 4.35
C SER A 82 -0.11 12.86 5.45
N LEU A 83 0.06 12.39 6.68
CA LEU A 83 0.57 13.19 7.80
C LEU A 83 2.01 13.64 7.57
N GLY A 84 2.84 12.84 6.89
CA GLY A 84 4.18 13.18 6.43
C GLY A 84 4.20 14.19 5.28
N GLY A 85 3.03 14.55 4.74
CA GLY A 85 2.86 15.52 3.68
C GLY A 85 3.00 14.98 2.26
N ALA A 86 2.90 13.66 2.05
CA ALA A 86 2.81 13.09 0.70
C ALA A 86 1.58 13.64 -0.04
N GLU A 87 1.71 13.80 -1.33
CA GLU A 87 0.65 14.18 -2.27
C GLU A 87 0.25 12.97 -3.11
N ILE A 88 1.24 12.17 -3.47
CA ILE A 88 1.09 10.94 -4.25
C ILE A 88 1.63 9.77 -3.44
N VAL A 89 0.90 8.67 -3.45
CA VAL A 89 1.39 7.38 -2.94
C VAL A 89 1.45 6.39 -4.09
N VAL A 90 2.62 5.79 -4.28
CA VAL A 90 2.87 4.78 -5.32
C VAL A 90 3.03 3.42 -4.65
N TYR A 91 2.20 2.45 -5.05
CA TYR A 91 2.23 1.07 -4.56
C TYR A 91 2.69 0.09 -5.64
N PRO A 92 3.99 -0.20 -5.79
CA PRO A 92 4.42 -1.33 -6.61
C PRO A 92 3.82 -2.62 -6.07
N THR A 93 3.03 -3.33 -6.88
CA THR A 93 2.16 -4.41 -6.43
C THR A 93 2.30 -5.66 -7.29
N ALA A 94 2.20 -6.82 -6.66
CA ALA A 94 2.05 -8.13 -7.30
C ALA A 94 0.99 -8.92 -6.54
N ILE A 95 -0.29 -8.67 -6.87
CA ILE A 95 -1.46 -9.33 -6.28
C ILE A 95 -2.34 -9.94 -7.37
N GLY A 96 -2.95 -11.07 -7.07
CA GLY A 96 -3.76 -11.82 -8.02
C GLY A 96 -4.83 -12.66 -7.33
N SER A 97 -5.21 -13.76 -7.99
CA SER A 97 -6.19 -14.72 -7.47
C SER A 97 -5.71 -15.29 -6.12
N GLU A 98 -6.68 -15.62 -5.28
CA GLU A 98 -6.42 -16.28 -4.00
C GLU A 98 -6.13 -17.76 -4.21
N PRO A 99 -4.90 -18.27 -3.94
CA PRO A 99 -4.54 -19.66 -4.25
C PRO A 99 -5.42 -20.70 -3.56
N VAL A 100 -5.93 -20.40 -2.35
CA VAL A 100 -6.82 -21.31 -1.57
C VAL A 100 -8.31 -21.04 -1.83
N PHE A 101 -8.66 -19.92 -2.45
CA PHE A 101 -10.04 -19.55 -2.81
C PHE A 101 -10.13 -18.99 -4.22
N PRO A 102 -9.75 -19.76 -5.26
CA PRO A 102 -9.57 -19.23 -6.62
C PRO A 102 -10.86 -18.71 -7.27
N ALA A 103 -12.03 -19.10 -6.77
CA ALA A 103 -13.32 -18.60 -7.22
C ALA A 103 -13.71 -17.25 -6.62
N PHE A 104 -12.98 -16.77 -5.60
CA PHE A 104 -13.26 -15.50 -4.95
C PHE A 104 -12.41 -14.38 -5.61
N ASP A 105 -13.08 -13.53 -6.38
CA ASP A 105 -12.43 -12.39 -7.03
C ASP A 105 -12.22 -11.25 -6.04
N THR A 106 -10.99 -11.08 -5.58
CA THR A 106 -10.60 -10.03 -4.63
C THR A 106 -10.22 -8.70 -5.29
N GLN A 107 -10.11 -8.63 -6.62
CA GLN A 107 -9.71 -7.41 -7.32
C GLN A 107 -10.59 -6.20 -7.00
N PRO A 108 -11.94 -6.30 -6.98
CA PRO A 108 -12.78 -5.15 -6.64
C PRO A 108 -12.55 -4.65 -5.21
N LEU A 109 -12.32 -5.55 -4.27
CA LEU A 109 -12.04 -5.21 -2.87
C LEU A 109 -10.70 -4.50 -2.73
N TRP A 110 -9.68 -5.02 -3.41
CA TRP A 110 -8.34 -4.41 -3.48
C TRP A 110 -8.41 -2.98 -3.99
N GLN A 111 -9.08 -2.74 -5.11
CA GLN A 111 -9.21 -1.39 -5.67
C GLN A 111 -10.00 -0.47 -4.72
N GLN A 112 -11.10 -0.95 -4.14
CA GLN A 112 -11.93 -0.17 -3.24
C GLN A 112 -11.18 0.28 -1.99
N VAL A 113 -10.41 -0.59 -1.34
CA VAL A 113 -9.69 -0.23 -0.12
C VAL A 113 -8.61 0.82 -0.41
N ILE A 114 -7.90 0.72 -1.54
CA ILE A 114 -6.88 1.71 -1.92
C ILE A 114 -7.52 3.07 -2.22
N VAL A 115 -8.60 3.08 -3.00
CA VAL A 115 -9.35 4.31 -3.30
C VAL A 115 -9.89 4.94 -2.02
N ALA A 116 -10.48 4.17 -1.11
CA ALA A 116 -10.95 4.65 0.18
C ALA A 116 -9.83 5.25 1.04
N ASN A 117 -8.66 4.61 1.05
CA ASN A 117 -7.47 5.13 1.72
C ASN A 117 -6.98 6.45 1.11
N GLY A 118 -7.11 6.62 -0.21
CA GLY A 118 -6.85 7.88 -0.92
C GLY A 118 -7.81 8.99 -0.50
N ILE A 119 -9.11 8.72 -0.52
CA ILE A 119 -10.17 9.66 -0.14
C ILE A 119 -9.95 10.20 1.27
N ASN A 120 -9.87 9.29 2.26
CA ASN A 120 -9.79 9.70 3.66
C ASN A 120 -8.45 10.33 4.05
N SER A 121 -7.44 10.20 3.21
CA SER A 121 -6.09 10.74 3.42
C SER A 121 -5.76 11.91 2.47
N GLY A 122 -6.63 12.22 1.51
CA GLY A 122 -6.40 13.28 0.52
C GLY A 122 -5.19 12.98 -0.36
N LEU A 123 -5.08 11.79 -0.94
CA LEU A 123 -3.92 11.33 -1.68
C LEU A 123 -4.30 10.90 -3.10
N PHE A 124 -3.42 11.21 -4.06
CA PHE A 124 -3.40 10.48 -5.32
C PHE A 124 -2.81 9.09 -5.09
N MET A 125 -3.46 8.06 -5.64
CA MET A 125 -2.99 6.69 -5.59
C MET A 125 -2.52 6.25 -6.97
N VAL A 126 -1.26 5.83 -7.08
CA VAL A 126 -0.67 5.28 -8.30
C VAL A 126 -0.31 3.83 -8.02
N VAL A 127 -1.03 2.92 -8.64
CA VAL A 127 -1.00 1.51 -8.26
C VAL A 127 -0.68 0.62 -9.46
N PRO A 128 0.61 0.48 -9.81
CA PRO A 128 1.02 -0.51 -10.80
C PRO A 128 0.92 -1.90 -10.19
N ASN A 129 0.17 -2.78 -10.85
CA ASN A 129 0.07 -4.19 -10.47
C ASN A 129 0.54 -5.09 -11.59
N ARG A 130 1.11 -6.20 -11.22
CA ARG A 130 1.54 -7.25 -12.13
C ARG A 130 0.34 -7.90 -12.84
N THR A 131 0.56 -8.36 -14.07
CA THR A 131 -0.33 -9.23 -14.83
C THR A 131 0.36 -10.54 -15.20
N GLY A 132 -0.41 -11.57 -15.56
CA GLY A 132 0.09 -12.87 -16.01
C GLY A 132 -0.27 -14.02 -15.07
N ASP A 133 0.04 -15.24 -15.51
CA ASP A 133 -0.26 -16.48 -14.80
C ASP A 133 1.02 -17.23 -14.44
N GLU A 134 1.21 -17.55 -13.17
CA GLU A 134 2.32 -18.35 -12.65
C GLU A 134 1.85 -19.71 -12.10
N GLY A 135 0.68 -20.16 -12.52
CA GLY A 135 0.10 -21.45 -12.14
C GLY A 135 -0.61 -21.42 -10.79
N LYS A 136 0.06 -21.03 -9.70
CA LYS A 136 -0.57 -20.91 -8.37
C LYS A 136 -1.29 -19.58 -8.18
N VAL A 137 -0.80 -18.52 -8.76
CA VAL A 137 -1.36 -17.17 -8.70
C VAL A 137 -1.52 -16.66 -10.12
N ARG A 138 -2.74 -16.24 -10.47
CA ARG A 138 -3.00 -15.43 -11.65
C ARG A 138 -3.12 -13.98 -11.23
N PHE A 139 -2.10 -13.18 -11.57
CA PHE A 139 -2.09 -11.74 -11.30
C PHE A 139 -3.17 -11.06 -12.13
N TYR A 140 -4.03 -10.28 -11.49
CA TYR A 140 -5.20 -9.71 -12.15
C TYR A 140 -4.99 -8.30 -12.73
N GLY A 141 -3.72 -7.88 -12.92
CA GLY A 141 -3.43 -6.59 -13.55
C GLY A 141 -4.21 -5.44 -12.91
N SER A 142 -5.10 -4.81 -13.67
CA SER A 142 -5.99 -3.75 -13.18
C SER A 142 -5.25 -2.57 -12.55
N SER A 143 -3.98 -2.33 -12.92
CA SER A 143 -3.24 -1.14 -12.49
C SER A 143 -4.08 0.11 -12.66
N PHE A 144 -4.03 1.06 -11.74
CA PHE A 144 -4.86 2.25 -11.83
C PHE A 144 -4.21 3.48 -11.20
N ILE A 145 -4.75 4.64 -11.54
CA ILE A 145 -4.47 5.92 -10.89
C ILE A 145 -5.80 6.50 -10.42
N SER A 146 -5.89 6.90 -9.14
CA SER A 146 -7.05 7.61 -8.60
C SER A 146 -6.66 8.93 -7.95
N ASP A 147 -7.63 9.86 -7.91
CA ASP A 147 -7.47 11.16 -7.29
C ASP A 147 -7.98 11.21 -5.84
N PRO A 148 -7.75 12.31 -5.09
CA PRO A 148 -8.22 12.47 -3.71
C PRO A 148 -9.74 12.44 -3.52
N TYR A 149 -10.51 12.61 -4.59
CA TYR A 149 -11.98 12.51 -4.56
C TYR A 149 -12.48 11.09 -4.79
N GLY A 150 -11.56 10.12 -5.00
CA GLY A 150 -11.88 8.72 -5.24
C GLY A 150 -12.26 8.37 -6.67
N ARG A 151 -12.04 9.28 -7.64
CA ARG A 151 -12.26 8.98 -9.05
C ARG A 151 -11.07 8.18 -9.59
N VAL A 152 -11.35 7.05 -10.22
CA VAL A 152 -10.34 6.32 -11.00
C VAL A 152 -10.15 7.06 -12.32
N LEU A 153 -9.00 7.71 -12.47
CA LEU A 153 -8.66 8.53 -13.63
C LEU A 153 -8.34 7.67 -14.86
N VAL A 154 -7.65 6.57 -14.62
CA VAL A 154 -7.27 5.60 -15.64
C VAL A 154 -7.06 4.22 -15.00
N GLN A 155 -7.40 3.16 -15.74
CA GLN A 155 -7.26 1.77 -15.30
C GLN A 155 -6.82 0.88 -16.47
N ALA A 156 -5.89 -0.03 -16.18
CA ALA A 156 -5.46 -1.07 -17.12
C ALA A 156 -6.44 -2.25 -17.17
N PRO A 157 -6.45 -3.01 -18.27
CA PRO A 157 -7.07 -4.32 -18.32
C PRO A 157 -6.52 -5.29 -17.26
N ARG A 158 -7.20 -6.41 -17.06
CA ARG A 158 -6.77 -7.44 -16.10
C ARG A 158 -5.64 -8.31 -16.60
N ASP A 159 -5.55 -8.54 -17.88
CA ASP A 159 -4.77 -9.60 -18.52
C ASP A 159 -3.81 -9.08 -19.61
N GLU A 160 -3.66 -7.77 -19.70
CA GLU A 160 -2.78 -7.15 -20.69
C GLU A 160 -1.76 -6.22 -20.02
N GLU A 161 -0.58 -6.14 -20.61
CA GLU A 161 0.39 -5.10 -20.27
C GLU A 161 -0.08 -3.74 -20.79
N ALA A 162 0.04 -2.70 -19.98
CA ALA A 162 -0.41 -1.36 -20.34
C ALA A 162 0.50 -0.28 -19.77
N VAL A 163 0.56 0.85 -20.47
CA VAL A 163 1.12 2.09 -19.98
C VAL A 163 -0.03 3.03 -19.66
N LEU A 164 -0.11 3.49 -18.41
CA LEU A 164 -1.14 4.42 -17.95
C LEU A 164 -0.55 5.81 -17.80
N VAL A 165 -1.27 6.81 -18.28
CA VAL A 165 -0.92 8.23 -18.15
C VAL A 165 -2.13 9.00 -17.64
N ALA A 166 -1.92 9.85 -16.64
CA ALA A 166 -2.94 10.76 -16.13
C ALA A 166 -2.31 12.08 -15.70
N ASP A 167 -3.02 13.18 -15.93
CA ASP A 167 -2.67 14.47 -15.37
C ASP A 167 -3.20 14.57 -13.94
N LEU A 168 -2.32 14.97 -13.00
CA LEU A 168 -2.64 15.10 -11.58
C LEU A 168 -2.62 16.57 -11.17
N ASP A 169 -3.78 17.12 -10.91
CA ASP A 169 -3.92 18.45 -10.31
C ASP A 169 -3.68 18.37 -8.80
N LEU A 170 -2.46 18.68 -8.36
CA LEU A 170 -2.04 18.53 -6.96
C LEU A 170 -2.80 19.46 -6.00
N ASP A 171 -3.42 20.54 -6.50
CA ASP A 171 -4.26 21.42 -5.70
C ASP A 171 -5.51 20.70 -5.16
N GLN A 172 -5.98 19.66 -5.82
CA GLN A 172 -7.12 18.84 -5.35
C GLN A 172 -6.90 18.30 -3.94
N ARG A 173 -5.65 17.95 -3.57
CA ARG A 173 -5.34 17.53 -2.20
C ARG A 173 -5.65 18.61 -1.18
N ARG A 174 -5.21 19.85 -1.44
CA ARG A 174 -5.46 20.99 -0.56
C ARG A 174 -6.96 21.25 -0.45
N ASP A 175 -7.63 21.39 -1.59
CA ASP A 175 -9.05 21.73 -1.68
C ASP A 175 -9.92 20.68 -0.97
N TRP A 176 -9.57 19.39 -1.12
CA TRP A 176 -10.26 18.30 -0.45
C TRP A 176 -10.08 18.32 1.07
N LEU A 177 -8.85 18.55 1.55
CA LEU A 177 -8.54 18.59 2.98
C LEU A 177 -8.98 19.91 3.66
N GLU A 178 -9.20 20.97 2.90
CA GLU A 178 -9.87 22.19 3.38
C GLU A 178 -11.38 21.96 3.54
N LEU A 179 -12.00 21.32 2.57
CA LEU A 179 -13.43 20.99 2.62
C LEU A 179 -13.75 19.95 3.71
N PHE A 180 -12.92 18.92 3.81
CA PHE A 180 -13.02 17.85 4.81
C PHE A 180 -11.70 17.73 5.59
N PRO A 181 -11.55 18.44 6.70
CA PRO A 181 -10.28 18.54 7.43
C PRO A 181 -9.94 17.27 8.23
N PHE A 182 -9.87 16.12 7.55
CA PHE A 182 -9.65 14.81 8.16
C PHE A 182 -8.37 14.73 9.01
N LEU A 183 -7.31 15.43 8.61
CA LEU A 183 -6.04 15.41 9.33
C LEU A 183 -6.11 16.24 10.62
N LEU A 184 -6.80 17.39 10.57
CA LEU A 184 -6.93 18.34 11.67
C LEU A 184 -7.88 17.82 12.76
N THR A 185 -8.95 17.14 12.34
CA THR A 185 -10.01 16.67 13.27
C THR A 185 -9.75 15.29 13.84
N ARG A 186 -8.56 14.72 13.64
CA ARG A 186 -8.15 13.44 14.24
C ARG A 186 -8.17 13.53 15.78
N ARG A 187 -8.41 12.41 16.42
CA ARG A 187 -8.40 12.23 17.87
C ARG A 187 -7.32 11.25 18.29
N PRO A 188 -6.00 11.63 18.16
CA PRO A 188 -4.90 10.72 18.50
C PRO A 188 -4.96 10.20 19.94
N ASP A 189 -5.55 10.99 20.85
CA ASP A 189 -5.81 10.64 22.25
C ASP A 189 -6.73 9.39 22.41
N SER A 190 -7.52 9.06 21.39
CA SER A 190 -8.43 7.91 21.37
C SER A 190 -7.88 6.69 20.58
N TYR A 191 -6.70 6.79 20.00
CA TYR A 191 -6.18 5.77 19.07
C TYR A 191 -5.23 4.76 19.73
N THR A 192 -5.10 4.76 21.04
CA THR A 192 -4.29 3.76 21.76
C THR A 192 -4.55 2.31 21.32
N PRO A 193 -5.82 1.86 21.07
CA PRO A 193 -6.05 0.50 20.59
C PRO A 193 -5.38 0.14 19.26
N LEU A 194 -5.12 1.14 18.39
CA LEU A 194 -4.45 0.91 17.10
C LEU A 194 -2.96 0.56 17.25
N THR A 195 -2.36 0.89 18.38
CA THR A 195 -0.93 0.61 18.67
C THR A 195 -0.75 -0.60 19.59
N THR A 196 -1.84 -1.24 20.00
CA THR A 196 -1.82 -2.45 20.82
C THR A 196 -1.76 -3.69 19.93
N PRO A 197 -0.78 -4.57 20.09
CA PRO A 197 -0.73 -5.82 19.35
C PRO A 197 -1.98 -6.67 19.56
N VAL A 198 -2.42 -7.34 18.50
CA VAL A 198 -3.52 -8.32 18.60
C VAL A 198 -3.01 -9.57 19.32
N ASP A 199 -3.80 -10.08 20.25
CA ASP A 199 -3.53 -11.36 20.91
C ASP A 199 -3.63 -12.50 19.87
N ALA A 200 -2.56 -13.28 19.73
CA ALA A 200 -2.51 -14.39 18.77
C ALA A 200 -3.59 -15.47 19.05
N GLN A 201 -4.10 -15.56 20.28
CA GLN A 201 -5.23 -16.43 20.63
C GLN A 201 -6.59 -15.83 20.28
N ARG A 202 -6.63 -14.54 19.99
CA ARG A 202 -7.84 -13.78 19.59
C ARG A 202 -7.57 -12.95 18.33
N PRO A 203 -7.25 -13.60 17.21
CA PRO A 203 -6.81 -12.91 16.00
C PRO A 203 -7.91 -12.06 15.35
N TYR A 204 -9.15 -12.24 15.77
CA TYR A 204 -10.32 -11.46 15.29
C TYR A 204 -10.72 -10.33 16.25
N GLY A 205 -9.86 -10.00 17.20
CA GLY A 205 -10.11 -8.96 18.20
C GLY A 205 -10.71 -9.48 19.52
N ALA A 206 -10.93 -8.57 20.46
CA ALA A 206 -11.47 -8.91 21.77
C ALA A 206 -12.89 -9.51 21.65
N GLY A 207 -13.13 -10.63 22.30
CA GLY A 207 -14.43 -11.32 22.32
C GLY A 207 -14.57 -12.49 21.36
N HIS A 208 -13.60 -12.74 20.49
CA HIS A 208 -13.57 -13.93 19.63
C HIS A 208 -12.35 -14.79 19.95
N GLU A 209 -12.61 -16.05 20.34
CA GLU A 209 -11.55 -17.05 20.44
C GLU A 209 -11.19 -17.56 19.03
N ALA A 210 -9.92 -17.89 18.81
CA ALA A 210 -9.49 -18.54 17.58
C ALA A 210 -10.18 -19.91 17.51
N THR A 211 -11.14 -20.08 16.62
CA THR A 211 -11.50 -21.40 16.16
C THR A 211 -10.26 -21.99 15.47
N ALA A 212 -9.86 -23.20 15.85
CA ALA A 212 -8.67 -23.84 15.33
C ALA A 212 -8.60 -23.69 13.81
N VAL A 213 -7.59 -22.95 13.34
CA VAL A 213 -7.32 -22.83 11.91
C VAL A 213 -6.94 -24.23 11.45
N VAL A 214 -7.80 -24.85 10.67
CA VAL A 214 -7.48 -26.09 9.97
C VAL A 214 -6.31 -25.75 9.06
N LYS A 215 -5.13 -26.27 9.40
CA LYS A 215 -3.91 -26.15 8.60
C LYS A 215 -4.01 -26.95 7.31
#